data_9b1656578b81501c8208e54053b2765e
#
_entry.id   9b1656578b81501c8208e54053b2765e
#
_cell.length_a   1.000
_cell.length_b   1.000
_cell.length_c   1.000
_cell.angle_alpha   90.00
_cell.angle_beta   90.00
_cell.angle_gamma   90.00
#
_symmetry.space_group_name_H-M   'P 1'
#
loop_
_entity.id
_entity.type
_entity.pdbx_description
1 polymer ?
#
loop_
_entity_poly.entity_id
_entity_poly.type
_entity_poly.pdbx_seq_one_letter_code
_entity_poly.pdbx_strand_id
1 'polypeptide(L)'
;MTKHEILQLPTASLAYLGDAVLEVMVRERLVLDGKGDINKRALEYVTAVSQSKAVEKILPMLTEDELAVYKRGRNSTHTAPKSATRAEYSRATGLECVFAYLHLAGERERMQELFHRAFFTNE
;
A
#
# COMPACT_ATOMS: atom_id res chain seq x y z
N MET A 1 -17.31 -3.95 -6.94
CA MET A 1 -16.79 -5.24 -7.48
C MET A 1 -16.78 -6.29 -6.39
N THR A 2 -17.08 -7.51 -6.76
CA THR A 2 -16.97 -8.63 -5.81
C THR A 2 -15.49 -8.99 -5.61
N LYS A 3 -15.20 -9.67 -4.50
CA LYS A 3 -13.84 -10.16 -4.23
C LYS A 3 -13.35 -11.06 -5.36
N HIS A 4 -14.22 -11.92 -5.88
CA HIS A 4 -13.88 -12.83 -6.96
C HIS A 4 -13.46 -12.07 -8.23
N GLU A 5 -14.22 -11.04 -8.59
CA GLU A 5 -13.89 -10.21 -9.75
C GLU A 5 -12.54 -9.52 -9.59
N ILE A 6 -12.27 -8.99 -8.40
CA ILE A 6 -11.01 -8.30 -8.11
C ILE A 6 -9.84 -9.27 -8.25
N LEU A 7 -9.99 -10.49 -7.73
CA LEU A 7 -8.93 -11.50 -7.77
C LEU A 7 -8.62 -12.01 -9.18
N GLN A 8 -9.51 -11.75 -10.14
CA GLN A 8 -9.25 -12.08 -11.55
C GLN A 8 -8.39 -11.02 -12.25
N LEU A 9 -8.19 -9.86 -11.65
CA LEU A 9 -7.37 -8.81 -12.24
C LEU A 9 -5.89 -9.18 -12.18
N PRO A 10 -5.08 -8.76 -13.18
CA PRO A 10 -3.65 -9.01 -13.15
C PRO A 10 -2.98 -8.34 -11.94
N THR A 11 -1.98 -9.00 -11.38
CA THR A 11 -1.26 -8.48 -10.22
C THR A 11 -0.64 -7.11 -10.51
N ALA A 12 -0.04 -6.94 -11.68
CA ALA A 12 0.56 -5.66 -12.08
C ALA A 12 -0.48 -4.53 -12.14
N SER A 13 -1.70 -4.85 -12.56
CA SER A 13 -2.78 -3.86 -12.61
C SER A 13 -3.22 -3.44 -11.21
N LEU A 14 -3.29 -4.40 -10.29
CA LEU A 14 -3.61 -4.10 -8.89
C LEU A 14 -2.52 -3.23 -8.27
N ALA A 15 -1.26 -3.56 -8.48
CA ALA A 15 -0.15 -2.78 -7.96
C ALA A 15 -0.18 -1.34 -8.51
N TYR A 16 -0.42 -1.20 -9.80
CA TYR A 16 -0.51 0.09 -10.47
C TYR A 16 -1.61 0.97 -9.86
N LEU A 17 -2.79 0.40 -9.67
CA LEU A 17 -3.90 1.12 -9.03
C LEU A 17 -3.59 1.43 -7.57
N GLY A 18 -3.04 0.46 -6.85
CA GLY A 18 -2.72 0.62 -5.42
C GLY A 18 -1.71 1.72 -5.16
N ASP A 19 -0.75 1.90 -6.04
CA ASP A 19 0.21 3.01 -5.95
C ASP A 19 -0.53 4.35 -5.93
N ALA A 20 -1.47 4.54 -6.86
CA ALA A 20 -2.28 5.76 -6.92
C ALA A 20 -3.19 5.92 -5.70
N VAL A 21 -3.78 4.84 -5.23
CA VAL A 21 -4.65 4.85 -4.04
C VAL A 21 -3.87 5.31 -2.81
N LEU A 22 -2.69 4.73 -2.59
CA LEU A 22 -1.83 5.11 -1.47
C LEU A 22 -1.40 6.58 -1.57
N GLU A 23 -1.07 7.02 -2.78
CA GLU A 23 -0.65 8.39 -3.00
C GLU A 23 -1.76 9.38 -2.69
N VAL A 24 -2.99 9.08 -3.10
CA VAL A 24 -4.15 9.92 -2.76
C VAL A 24 -4.34 9.97 -1.24
N MET A 25 -4.25 8.84 -0.55
CA MET A 25 -4.42 8.80 0.90
C MET A 25 -3.34 9.62 1.62
N VAL A 26 -2.10 9.53 1.17
CA VAL A 26 -0.99 10.32 1.72
C VAL A 26 -1.24 11.81 1.50
N ARG A 27 -1.54 12.20 0.28
CA ARG A 27 -1.76 13.61 -0.08
C ARG A 27 -2.95 14.18 0.67
N GLU A 28 -4.05 13.45 0.77
CA GLU A 28 -5.23 13.88 1.52
C GLU A 28 -4.87 14.15 2.97
N ARG A 29 -4.15 13.23 3.61
CA ARG A 29 -3.74 13.40 5.00
C ARG A 29 -2.87 14.65 5.19
N LEU A 30 -1.90 14.86 4.30
CA LEU A 30 -0.99 16.00 4.39
C LEU A 30 -1.68 17.33 4.10
N VAL A 31 -2.61 17.34 3.15
CA VAL A 31 -3.40 18.54 2.83
C VAL A 31 -4.26 18.93 4.02
N LEU A 32 -4.92 17.98 4.67
CA LEU A 32 -5.77 18.24 5.83
C LEU A 32 -4.96 18.66 7.07
N ASP A 33 -3.76 18.15 7.21
CA ASP A 33 -2.81 18.51 8.26
C ASP A 33 -2.29 19.93 8.04
N GLY A 34 -2.00 20.30 6.78
CA GLY A 34 -1.59 21.65 6.40
C GLY A 34 -0.23 22.11 6.88
N LYS A 35 0.62 21.19 7.34
CA LYS A 35 1.93 21.53 7.93
C LYS A 35 3.07 21.38 6.94
N GLY A 36 3.95 22.38 6.90
CA GLY A 36 5.21 22.29 6.15
C GLY A 36 5.06 22.18 4.65
N ASP A 37 6.12 21.71 4.01
CA ASP A 37 6.16 21.46 2.57
C ASP A 37 5.53 20.10 2.27
N ILE A 38 4.32 20.12 1.73
CA ILE A 38 3.53 18.92 1.47
C ILE A 38 4.25 17.98 0.51
N ASN A 39 4.82 18.50 -0.57
CA ASN A 39 5.54 17.67 -1.54
C ASN A 39 6.73 16.95 -0.90
N LYS A 40 7.48 17.65 -0.09
CA LYS A 40 8.64 17.09 0.60
C LYS A 40 8.22 16.02 1.62
N ARG A 41 7.17 16.31 2.38
CA ARG A 41 6.64 15.38 3.38
C ARG A 41 6.08 14.11 2.73
N ALA A 42 5.45 14.24 1.57
CA ALA A 42 4.89 13.09 0.86
C ALA A 42 5.96 12.04 0.53
N LEU A 43 7.19 12.47 0.25
CA LEU A 43 8.29 11.54 -0.06
C LEU A 43 8.61 10.58 1.10
N GLU A 44 8.28 10.96 2.33
CA GLU A 44 8.49 10.10 3.49
C GLU A 44 7.59 8.86 3.50
N TYR A 45 6.50 8.88 2.72
CA TYR A 45 5.48 7.83 2.74
C TYR A 45 5.41 7.02 1.46
N VAL A 46 5.90 7.56 0.33
CA VAL A 46 5.69 6.93 -0.98
C VAL A 46 6.89 6.13 -1.47
N THR A 47 7.98 6.11 -0.73
CA THR A 47 9.17 5.34 -1.12
C THR A 47 8.97 3.86 -0.79
N ALA A 48 9.66 2.98 -1.52
CA ALA A 48 9.61 1.55 -1.26
C ALA A 48 10.14 1.22 0.15
N VAL A 49 11.12 1.97 0.63
CA VAL A 49 11.67 1.79 1.98
C VAL A 49 10.59 2.07 3.04
N SER A 50 9.89 3.20 2.92
CA SER A 50 8.82 3.56 3.85
C SER A 50 7.67 2.56 3.81
N GLN A 51 7.29 2.13 2.62
CA GLN A 51 6.20 1.18 2.45
C GLN A 51 6.58 -0.20 2.98
N SER A 52 7.84 -0.61 2.83
CA SER A 52 8.32 -1.86 3.41
C SER A 52 8.22 -1.85 4.94
N LYS A 53 8.56 -0.73 5.57
CA LYS A 53 8.41 -0.57 7.02
C LYS A 53 6.93 -0.59 7.43
N ALA A 54 6.08 0.02 6.63
CA ALA A 54 4.64 0.03 6.86
C ALA A 54 4.06 -1.39 6.87
N VAL A 55 4.53 -2.24 5.97
CA VAL A 55 4.12 -3.65 5.89
C VAL A 55 4.40 -4.37 7.21
N GLU A 56 5.55 -4.15 7.83
CA GLU A 56 5.89 -4.80 9.09
C GLU A 56 4.85 -4.52 10.18
N LYS A 57 4.27 -3.33 10.18
CA LYS A 57 3.28 -2.92 11.18
C LYS A 57 1.92 -3.55 10.96
N ILE A 58 1.51 -3.74 9.71
CA ILE A 58 0.16 -4.22 9.41
C ILE A 58 0.08 -5.71 9.11
N LEU A 59 1.19 -6.34 8.78
CA LEU A 59 1.21 -7.75 8.39
C LEU A 59 0.50 -8.66 9.41
N PRO A 60 0.73 -8.51 10.74
CA PRO A 60 0.06 -9.36 11.72
C PRO A 60 -1.46 -9.17 11.80
N MET A 61 -1.98 -8.06 11.30
CA MET A 61 -3.41 -7.76 11.40
C MET A 61 -4.17 -7.98 10.08
N LEU A 62 -3.50 -8.44 9.03
CA LEU A 62 -4.16 -8.71 7.76
C LEU A 62 -5.08 -9.92 7.88
N THR A 63 -6.26 -9.81 7.26
CA THR A 63 -7.16 -10.94 7.15
C THR A 63 -6.57 -11.97 6.20
N GLU A 64 -7.15 -13.17 6.16
CA GLU A 64 -6.69 -14.24 5.26
C GLU A 64 -6.72 -13.78 3.80
N ASP A 65 -7.79 -13.12 3.37
CA ASP A 65 -7.92 -12.60 2.00
C ASP A 65 -6.88 -11.51 1.72
N GLU A 66 -6.72 -10.57 2.65
CA GLU A 66 -5.74 -9.49 2.52
C GLU A 66 -4.32 -10.05 2.43
N LEU A 67 -4.02 -11.03 3.27
CA LEU A 67 -2.70 -11.66 3.27
C LEU A 67 -2.43 -12.38 1.93
N ALA A 68 -3.43 -13.05 1.38
CA ALA A 68 -3.30 -13.72 0.09
C ALA A 68 -2.98 -12.72 -1.03
N VAL A 69 -3.68 -11.58 -1.05
CA VAL A 69 -3.43 -10.50 -2.02
C VAL A 69 -2.03 -9.92 -1.83
N TYR A 70 -1.64 -9.68 -0.57
CA TYR A 70 -0.30 -9.20 -0.24
C TYR A 70 0.79 -10.13 -0.79
N LYS A 71 0.68 -11.43 -0.50
CA LYS A 71 1.66 -12.43 -0.96
C LYS A 71 1.74 -12.50 -2.47
N ARG A 72 0.61 -12.40 -3.14
CA ARG A 72 0.54 -12.38 -4.59
C ARG A 72 1.35 -11.21 -5.17
N GLY A 73 1.18 -10.01 -4.59
CA GLY A 73 1.95 -8.83 -5.01
C GLY A 73 3.43 -8.96 -4.68
N ARG A 74 3.74 -9.39 -3.46
CA ARG A 74 5.13 -9.59 -3.02
C ARG A 74 5.88 -10.58 -3.90
N ASN A 75 5.19 -11.62 -4.36
CA ASN A 75 5.81 -12.70 -5.15
C ASN A 75 5.86 -12.40 -6.64
N SER A 76 5.29 -11.27 -7.08
CA SER A 76 5.36 -10.90 -8.49
C SER A 76 6.80 -10.54 -8.88
N THR A 77 7.18 -10.86 -10.13
CA THR A 77 8.54 -10.63 -10.61
C THR A 77 8.68 -9.23 -11.17
N HIS A 78 9.49 -8.39 -10.51
CA HIS A 78 9.77 -7.03 -10.96
C HIS A 78 11.24 -6.69 -10.76
N THR A 79 11.72 -5.76 -11.58
CA THR A 79 13.05 -5.19 -11.42
C THR A 79 12.95 -4.04 -10.42
N ALA A 80 13.67 -4.13 -9.31
CA ALA A 80 13.67 -3.08 -8.30
C ALA A 80 14.39 -1.83 -8.81
N PRO A 81 13.91 -0.62 -8.46
CA PRO A 81 14.64 0.61 -8.74
C PRO A 81 15.94 0.65 -7.92
N LYS A 82 16.90 1.45 -8.36
CA LYS A 82 18.22 1.56 -7.70
C LYS A 82 18.15 2.05 -6.25
N SER A 83 17.10 2.76 -5.89
CA SER A 83 16.92 3.35 -4.55
C SER A 83 16.38 2.38 -3.51
N ALA A 84 16.07 1.15 -3.88
CA ALA A 84 15.47 0.17 -2.98
C ALA A 84 16.05 -1.22 -3.21
N THR A 85 16.06 -2.05 -2.16
CA THR A 85 16.40 -3.46 -2.30
C THR A 85 15.23 -4.18 -2.97
N ARG A 86 15.51 -5.37 -3.50
CA ARG A 86 14.47 -6.22 -4.09
C ARG A 86 13.39 -6.57 -3.05
N ALA A 87 13.81 -6.87 -1.81
CA ALA A 87 12.88 -7.19 -0.74
C ALA A 87 11.96 -6.02 -0.41
N GLU A 88 12.52 -4.80 -0.32
CA GLU A 88 11.74 -3.59 -0.06
C GLU A 88 10.73 -3.34 -1.17
N TYR A 89 11.18 -3.46 -2.41
CA TYR A 89 10.31 -3.24 -3.57
C TYR A 89 9.18 -4.28 -3.64
N SER A 90 9.50 -5.55 -3.36
CA SER A 90 8.50 -6.62 -3.33
C SER A 90 7.43 -6.39 -2.26
N ARG A 91 7.83 -5.96 -1.07
CA ARG A 91 6.89 -5.64 0.00
C ARG A 91 6.01 -4.44 -0.35
N ALA A 92 6.60 -3.42 -0.96
CA ALA A 92 5.85 -2.26 -1.41
C ALA A 92 4.80 -2.65 -2.45
N THR A 93 5.16 -3.51 -3.38
CA THR A 93 4.22 -4.03 -4.39
C THR A 93 3.08 -4.79 -3.73
N GLY A 94 3.37 -5.61 -2.72
CA GLY A 94 2.36 -6.32 -1.95
C GLY A 94 1.39 -5.36 -1.26
N LEU A 95 1.91 -4.31 -0.65
CA LEU A 95 1.10 -3.28 0.00
C LEU A 95 0.17 -2.59 -0.99
N GLU A 96 0.69 -2.21 -2.16
CA GLU A 96 -0.10 -1.59 -3.21
C GLU A 96 -1.27 -2.50 -3.63
N CYS A 97 -1.00 -3.79 -3.79
CA CYS A 97 -2.05 -4.75 -4.16
C CYS A 97 -3.14 -4.84 -3.11
N VAL A 98 -2.80 -4.84 -1.82
CA VAL A 98 -3.78 -4.86 -0.74
C VAL A 98 -4.68 -3.62 -0.79
N PHE A 99 -4.09 -2.44 -0.98
CA PHE A 99 -4.87 -1.21 -1.02
C PHE A 99 -5.74 -1.12 -2.26
N ALA A 100 -5.27 -1.61 -3.41
CA ALA A 100 -6.10 -1.70 -4.60
C ALA A 100 -7.30 -2.64 -4.39
N TYR A 101 -7.06 -3.79 -3.77
CA TYR A 101 -8.10 -4.76 -3.44
C TYR A 101 -9.18 -4.12 -2.55
N LEU A 102 -8.78 -3.47 -1.48
CA LEU A 102 -9.72 -2.84 -0.56
C LEU A 102 -10.47 -1.68 -1.22
N HIS A 103 -9.78 -0.92 -2.05
CA HIS A 103 -10.38 0.19 -2.79
C HIS A 103 -11.49 -0.31 -3.73
N LEU A 104 -11.20 -1.33 -4.51
CA LEU A 104 -12.16 -1.89 -5.46
C LEU A 104 -13.31 -2.61 -4.75
N ALA A 105 -13.05 -3.18 -3.58
CA ALA A 105 -14.09 -3.82 -2.77
C ALA A 105 -14.94 -2.81 -2.01
N GLY A 106 -14.59 -1.53 -2.02
CA GLY A 106 -15.33 -0.49 -1.31
C GLY A 106 -15.12 -0.51 0.20
N GLU A 107 -14.03 -1.12 0.68
CA GLU A 107 -13.72 -1.27 2.10
C GLU A 107 -12.98 -0.03 2.63
N ARG A 108 -13.66 1.12 2.64
CA ARG A 108 -13.04 2.41 2.97
C ARG A 108 -12.54 2.48 4.43
N GLU A 109 -13.34 2.00 5.37
CA GLU A 109 -12.97 2.03 6.79
C GLU A 109 -11.75 1.15 7.04
N ARG A 110 -11.72 -0.02 6.43
CA ARG A 110 -10.58 -0.94 6.55
C ARG A 110 -9.32 -0.31 5.95
N MET A 111 -9.43 0.36 4.81
CA MET A 111 -8.29 1.07 4.21
C MET A 111 -7.74 2.12 5.17
N GLN A 112 -8.62 2.91 5.78
CA GLN A 112 -8.19 3.94 6.74
C GLN A 112 -7.54 3.32 7.97
N GLU A 113 -8.08 2.24 8.47
CA GLU A 113 -7.51 1.51 9.61
C GLU A 113 -6.09 1.04 9.33
N LEU A 114 -5.89 0.37 8.19
CA LEU A 114 -4.58 -0.12 7.80
C LEU A 114 -3.61 1.02 7.51
N PHE A 115 -4.08 2.06 6.84
CA PHE A 115 -3.27 3.23 6.52
C PHE A 115 -2.76 3.92 7.78
N HIS A 116 -3.66 4.15 8.74
CA HIS A 116 -3.28 4.78 10.01
C HIS A 116 -2.25 3.93 10.76
N ARG A 117 -2.49 2.64 10.86
CA ARG A 117 -1.57 1.73 11.54
C ARG A 117 -0.21 1.67 10.84
N ALA A 118 -0.21 1.67 9.52
CA ALA A 118 1.01 1.53 8.72
C ALA A 118 1.92 2.76 8.83
N PHE A 119 1.33 3.96 8.81
CA PHE A 119 2.11 5.19 8.62
C PHE A 119 2.03 6.19 9.77
N PHE A 120 1.06 6.07 10.65
CA PHE A 120 0.81 7.10 11.67
C PHE A 120 0.78 6.59 13.11
N THR A 121 1.27 5.38 13.36
CA THR A 121 1.47 4.86 14.71
C THR A 121 2.96 4.68 14.95
N ASN A 122 3.40 4.93 16.19
CA ASN A 122 4.81 4.88 16.57
C ASN A 122 5.21 3.56 17.25
N GLU A 123 4.47 2.52 17.02
CA GLU A 123 4.78 1.21 17.61
C GLU A 123 5.68 0.36 16.74
#